data_403909d0eb4d87be0ff3bf59458d75c7
#
_entry.id   403909d0eb4d87be0ff3bf59458d75c7
#
_cell.length_a   1.000
_cell.length_b   1.000
_cell.length_c   1.000
_cell.angle_alpha   90.00
_cell.angle_beta   90.00
_cell.angle_gamma   90.00
#
_symmetry.space_group_name_H-M   'P 1'
#
loop_
_entity.id
_entity.type
_entity.pdbx_description
1 polymer ?
#
loop_
_entity_poly.entity_id
_entity_poly.type
_entity_poly.pdbx_seq_one_letter_code
_entity_poly.pdbx_strand_id
1 'polypeptide(L)'
;MGKTDLLENLMQVAPLKLIVHKSAEALGEEVNAALVEARKKINKPYSSSPAYVGYEEDSFLVDHSCPRFGSGEGKGVINESVRGKDIFILADPCNHSLTYKVNGHINHMSPDNIYQDVKRIIAALAGKPHRITVIFPFLYESRQHKKYTRESLDAAIALDELMH
;
A
#
# COMPACT_ATOMS: atom_id res chain seq x y z
N MET A 1 -20.73 -24.30 11.12
CA MET A 1 -20.12 -22.96 11.31
C MET A 1 -19.87 -22.38 9.93
N GLY A 2 -20.67 -21.40 9.50
CA GLY A 2 -20.55 -20.80 8.18
C GLY A 2 -19.34 -19.88 8.10
N LYS A 3 -18.81 -19.61 6.87
CA LYS A 3 -17.71 -18.65 6.64
C LYS A 3 -18.00 -17.26 7.23
N THR A 4 -19.25 -16.89 7.40
CA THR A 4 -19.71 -15.62 7.95
C THR A 4 -19.41 -15.51 9.45
N ASP A 5 -19.60 -16.58 10.22
CA ASP A 5 -19.39 -16.60 11.68
C ASP A 5 -17.92 -16.35 12.09
N LEU A 6 -16.97 -16.73 11.23
CA LEU A 6 -15.53 -16.51 11.48
C LEU A 6 -15.14 -15.04 11.33
N LEU A 7 -15.77 -14.33 10.39
CA LEU A 7 -15.47 -12.89 10.15
C LEU A 7 -16.13 -12.00 11.20
N GLU A 8 -17.29 -12.40 11.74
CA GLU A 8 -18.02 -11.66 12.77
C GLU A 8 -17.30 -11.62 14.12
N ASN A 9 -16.40 -12.58 14.38
CA ASN A 9 -15.67 -12.70 15.64
C ASN A 9 -14.21 -12.19 15.57
N LEU A 10 -13.75 -11.73 14.40
CA LEU A 10 -12.39 -11.21 14.27
C LEU A 10 -12.36 -9.73 14.66
N MET A 11 -11.79 -9.44 15.81
CA MET A 11 -11.43 -8.07 16.19
C MET A 11 -10.38 -7.52 15.20
N GLN A 12 -10.58 -6.30 14.77
CA GLN A 12 -9.54 -5.63 13.98
C GLN A 12 -8.26 -5.44 14.81
N VAL A 13 -7.12 -5.60 14.18
CA VAL A 13 -5.80 -5.37 14.82
C VAL A 13 -5.64 -3.90 15.18
N ALA A 14 -6.02 -3.02 14.27
CA ALA A 14 -6.08 -1.57 14.40
C ALA A 14 -7.00 -1.03 13.30
N PRO A 15 -7.43 0.25 13.37
CA PRO A 15 -8.19 0.87 12.28
C PRO A 15 -7.44 0.76 10.95
N LEU A 16 -8.05 0.11 9.96
CA LEU A 16 -7.46 -0.15 8.65
C LEU A 16 -7.44 1.12 7.79
N LYS A 17 -6.34 1.33 7.07
CA LYS A 17 -6.22 2.33 6.02
C LYS A 17 -5.43 1.79 4.83
N LEU A 18 -5.75 2.31 3.63
CA LEU A 18 -5.12 1.95 2.36
C LEU A 18 -4.31 3.12 1.81
N ILE A 19 -3.07 2.88 1.46
CA ILE A 19 -2.27 3.77 0.64
C ILE A 19 -2.15 3.11 -0.74
N VAL A 20 -2.74 3.72 -1.74
CA VAL A 20 -2.79 3.16 -3.09
C VAL A 20 -1.88 3.96 -4.00
N HIS A 21 -0.69 3.42 -4.29
CA HIS A 21 0.19 4.05 -5.26
C HIS A 21 -0.50 4.18 -6.61
N LYS A 22 -0.23 5.26 -7.33
CA LYS A 22 -0.87 5.58 -8.62
C LYS A 22 -0.77 4.45 -9.66
N SER A 23 0.22 3.56 -9.54
CA SER A 23 0.35 2.37 -10.41
C SER A 23 -0.76 1.33 -10.22
N ALA A 24 -1.46 1.35 -9.10
CA ALA A 24 -2.54 0.43 -8.75
C ALA A 24 -3.87 1.16 -8.48
N GLU A 25 -4.04 2.39 -8.98
CA GLU A 25 -5.17 3.28 -8.64
C GLU A 25 -6.53 2.62 -8.87
N ALA A 26 -6.78 2.09 -10.07
CA ALA A 26 -8.05 1.44 -10.39
C ALA A 26 -8.36 0.25 -9.48
N LEU A 27 -7.38 -0.64 -9.24
CA LEU A 27 -7.53 -1.77 -8.33
C LEU A 27 -7.76 -1.30 -6.89
N GLY A 28 -7.07 -0.24 -6.48
CA GLY A 28 -7.21 0.33 -5.14
C GLY A 28 -8.59 0.93 -4.88
N GLU A 29 -9.18 1.58 -5.87
CA GLU A 29 -10.55 2.11 -5.81
C GLU A 29 -11.58 0.97 -5.67
N GLU A 30 -11.42 -0.10 -6.46
CA GLU A 30 -12.29 -1.29 -6.37
C GLU A 30 -12.16 -1.97 -4.99
N VAL A 31 -10.94 -2.12 -4.48
CA VAL A 31 -10.68 -2.69 -3.14
C VAL A 31 -11.30 -1.81 -2.05
N ASN A 32 -11.14 -0.49 -2.14
CA ASN A 32 -11.74 0.44 -1.18
C ASN A 32 -13.27 0.33 -1.18
N ALA A 33 -13.90 0.34 -2.36
CA ALA A 33 -15.35 0.20 -2.48
C ALA A 33 -15.86 -1.13 -1.89
N ALA A 34 -15.17 -2.24 -2.21
CA ALA A 34 -15.51 -3.56 -1.68
C ALA A 34 -15.35 -3.62 -0.14
N LEU A 35 -14.32 -3.02 0.43
CA LEU A 35 -14.12 -2.94 1.88
C LEU A 35 -15.22 -2.13 2.57
N VAL A 36 -15.57 -0.96 2.01
CA VAL A 36 -16.66 -0.13 2.54
C VAL A 36 -17.96 -0.92 2.56
N GLU A 37 -18.29 -1.57 1.44
CA GLU A 37 -19.52 -2.37 1.33
C GLU A 37 -19.53 -3.57 2.29
N ALA A 38 -18.42 -4.33 2.34
CA ALA A 38 -18.29 -5.50 3.19
C ALA A 38 -18.44 -5.14 4.68
N ARG A 39 -17.81 -4.04 5.11
CA ARG A 39 -17.87 -3.62 6.51
C ARG A 39 -19.22 -3.04 6.92
N LYS A 40 -19.94 -2.40 6.02
CA LYS A 40 -21.32 -1.93 6.25
C LYS A 40 -22.31 -3.10 6.42
N LYS A 41 -22.05 -4.24 5.75
CA LYS A 41 -22.92 -5.44 5.82
C LYS A 41 -22.72 -6.27 7.09
N ILE A 42 -21.60 -6.13 7.78
CA ILE A 42 -21.35 -6.89 9.00
C ILE A 42 -22.21 -6.32 10.12
N ASN A 43 -23.14 -7.14 10.61
CA ASN A 43 -23.96 -6.77 11.77
C ASN A 43 -23.06 -6.64 13.00
N LYS A 44 -23.08 -5.47 13.65
CA LYS A 44 -22.19 -5.12 14.74
C LYS A 44 -22.95 -5.17 16.08
N PRO A 45 -22.99 -6.31 16.75
CA PRO A 45 -23.54 -6.37 18.10
C PRO A 45 -22.72 -5.52 19.09
N TYR A 46 -21.50 -5.06 18.70
CA TYR A 46 -20.55 -4.35 19.56
C TYR A 46 -20.09 -3.00 19.00
N SER A 47 -20.91 -2.33 18.19
CA SER A 47 -20.54 -1.06 17.51
C SER A 47 -20.09 0.05 18.46
N SER A 48 -20.49 0.01 19.74
CA SER A 48 -20.08 0.98 20.76
C SER A 48 -18.74 0.63 21.43
N SER A 49 -18.14 -0.52 21.13
CA SER A 49 -16.86 -0.90 21.72
C SER A 49 -15.70 -0.09 21.12
N PRO A 50 -14.75 0.39 21.93
CA PRO A 50 -13.52 1.04 21.44
C PRO A 50 -12.72 0.19 20.44
N ALA A 51 -12.88 -1.15 20.47
CA ALA A 51 -12.22 -2.07 19.55
C ALA A 51 -12.70 -1.91 18.09
N TYR A 52 -13.84 -1.26 17.85
CA TYR A 52 -14.41 -1.02 16.53
C TYR A 52 -14.29 0.42 16.05
N VAL A 53 -13.54 1.26 16.75
CA VAL A 53 -13.24 2.64 16.29
C VAL A 53 -12.52 2.57 14.95
N GLY A 54 -13.06 3.26 13.92
CA GLY A 54 -12.53 3.24 12.54
C GLY A 54 -12.75 1.91 11.80
N TYR A 55 -13.68 1.07 12.27
CA TYR A 55 -14.06 -0.15 11.55
C TYR A 55 -14.92 0.15 10.33
N GLU A 56 -15.86 1.08 10.44
CA GLU A 56 -16.65 1.63 9.34
C GLU A 56 -16.13 3.02 8.98
N GLU A 57 -15.82 3.18 7.73
CA GLU A 57 -15.37 4.43 7.13
C GLU A 57 -16.08 4.58 5.77
N ASP A 58 -16.31 5.80 5.32
CA ASP A 58 -16.81 6.05 3.96
C ASP A 58 -15.69 5.86 2.93
N SER A 59 -14.44 5.94 3.37
CA SER A 59 -13.26 5.60 2.59
C SER A 59 -12.11 5.19 3.50
N PHE A 60 -11.39 4.16 3.08
CA PHE A 60 -10.17 3.71 3.74
C PHE A 60 -8.90 4.30 3.10
N LEU A 61 -9.04 5.04 2.00
CA LEU A 61 -7.91 5.63 1.29
C LEU A 61 -7.25 6.72 2.13
N VAL A 62 -5.92 6.72 2.13
CA VAL A 62 -5.07 7.76 2.74
C VAL A 62 -4.65 8.75 1.67
N ASP A 63 -4.86 10.03 1.93
CA ASP A 63 -4.33 11.09 1.07
C ASP A 63 -2.81 11.13 1.13
N HIS A 64 -2.18 10.89 -0.02
CA HIS A 64 -0.73 10.84 -0.17
C HIS A 64 -0.31 11.25 -1.58
N SER A 65 0.97 11.49 -1.76
CA SER A 65 1.54 11.76 -3.08
C SER A 65 3.01 11.38 -3.18
N CYS A 66 3.47 11.14 -4.42
CA CYS A 66 4.86 10.88 -4.74
C CYS A 66 5.34 11.86 -5.84
N PRO A 67 5.48 13.16 -5.54
CA PRO A 67 5.90 14.14 -6.54
C PRO A 67 7.37 13.94 -6.95
N ARG A 68 7.68 14.39 -8.16
CA ARG A 68 9.04 14.42 -8.70
C ARG A 68 9.61 15.84 -8.67
N PHE A 69 10.87 15.95 -8.29
CA PHE A 69 11.67 17.16 -8.46
C PHE A 69 12.12 17.34 -9.93
N GLY A 70 12.61 18.50 -10.28
CA GLY A 70 13.14 18.77 -11.62
C GLY A 70 14.34 17.88 -12.01
N SER A 71 15.06 17.32 -11.03
CA SER A 71 16.11 16.31 -11.23
C SER A 71 15.57 14.90 -11.56
N GLY A 72 14.25 14.66 -11.39
CA GLY A 72 13.65 13.34 -11.52
C GLY A 72 13.55 12.55 -10.21
N GLU A 73 14.21 13.02 -9.15
CA GLU A 73 14.09 12.44 -7.80
C GLU A 73 12.67 12.60 -7.27
N GLY A 74 12.22 11.63 -6.48
CA GLY A 74 10.89 11.67 -5.86
C GLY A 74 10.94 11.86 -4.36
N LYS A 75 9.81 12.20 -3.77
CA LYS A 75 9.57 12.11 -2.32
C LYS A 75 8.20 11.48 -2.05
N GLY A 76 8.06 10.83 -0.89
CA GLY A 76 6.76 10.42 -0.37
C GLY A 76 6.19 11.51 0.53
N VAL A 77 4.89 11.75 0.43
CA VAL A 77 4.15 12.69 1.28
C VAL A 77 2.88 12.01 1.76
N ILE A 78 2.62 12.06 3.05
CA ILE A 78 1.37 11.60 3.68
C ILE A 78 0.66 12.82 4.25
N ASN A 79 -0.56 13.08 3.81
CA ASN A 79 -1.28 14.31 4.11
C ASN A 79 -2.24 14.18 5.31
N GLU A 80 -2.33 13.00 5.92
CA GLU A 80 -3.18 12.77 7.09
C GLU A 80 -2.49 11.92 8.16
N SER A 81 -3.09 11.85 9.36
CA SER A 81 -2.51 11.08 10.45
C SER A 81 -2.74 9.58 10.28
N VAL A 82 -1.64 8.84 10.30
CA VAL A 82 -1.61 7.37 10.21
C VAL A 82 -1.23 6.70 11.53
N ARG A 83 -1.13 7.50 12.61
CA ARG A 83 -0.72 6.99 13.92
C ARG A 83 -1.66 5.89 14.42
N GLY A 84 -1.06 4.75 14.77
CA GLY A 84 -1.77 3.60 15.32
C GLY A 84 -2.70 2.89 14.32
N LYS A 85 -2.60 3.19 13.02
CA LYS A 85 -3.40 2.54 11.97
C LYS A 85 -2.74 1.26 11.48
N ASP A 86 -3.53 0.34 10.96
CA ASP A 86 -3.09 -0.82 10.20
C ASP A 86 -3.07 -0.44 8.72
N ILE A 87 -1.87 -0.18 8.19
CA ILE A 87 -1.67 0.38 6.85
C ILE A 87 -1.40 -0.73 5.85
N PHE A 88 -2.16 -0.74 4.76
CA PHE A 88 -1.92 -1.56 3.58
C PHE A 88 -1.49 -0.67 2.42
N ILE A 89 -0.30 -0.89 1.89
CA ILE A 89 0.23 -0.18 0.72
C ILE A 89 0.05 -1.08 -0.49
N LEU A 90 -0.73 -0.62 -1.47
CA LEU A 90 -0.98 -1.32 -2.73
C LEU A 90 -0.25 -0.62 -3.87
N ALA A 91 0.63 -1.33 -4.57
CA ALA A 91 1.37 -0.82 -5.72
C ALA A 91 1.59 -1.92 -6.76
N ASP A 92 1.52 -1.58 -8.04
CA ASP A 92 1.84 -2.49 -9.14
C ASP A 92 3.15 -2.07 -9.82
N PRO A 93 4.29 -2.72 -9.49
CA PRO A 93 5.58 -2.40 -10.10
C PRO A 93 5.61 -2.63 -11.62
N CYS A 94 4.72 -3.46 -12.14
CA CYS A 94 4.69 -3.82 -13.56
C CYS A 94 3.74 -2.96 -14.40
N ASN A 95 3.15 -1.90 -13.82
CA ASN A 95 2.32 -0.97 -14.58
C ASN A 95 3.18 -0.03 -15.44
N HIS A 96 3.37 -0.41 -16.70
CA HIS A 96 4.15 0.38 -17.68
C HIS A 96 3.42 1.59 -18.26
N SER A 97 2.12 1.76 -17.97
CA SER A 97 1.33 2.89 -18.49
C SER A 97 1.59 4.20 -17.74
N LEU A 98 2.13 4.11 -16.52
CA LEU A 98 2.33 5.26 -15.65
C LEU A 98 3.49 6.13 -16.14
N THR A 99 3.23 7.43 -16.24
CA THR A 99 4.22 8.41 -16.67
C THR A 99 4.34 9.56 -15.67
N TYR A 100 5.47 10.26 -15.72
CA TYR A 100 5.70 11.49 -15.00
C TYR A 100 6.44 12.50 -15.90
N LYS A 101 6.31 13.78 -15.59
CA LYS A 101 6.90 14.86 -16.39
C LYS A 101 8.05 15.50 -15.63
N VAL A 102 9.21 15.61 -16.29
CA VAL A 102 10.41 16.29 -15.78
C VAL A 102 10.95 17.21 -16.86
N ASN A 103 11.10 18.49 -16.55
CA ASN A 103 11.64 19.51 -17.47
C ASN A 103 10.96 19.51 -18.85
N GLY A 104 9.64 19.29 -18.89
CA GLY A 104 8.86 19.25 -20.11
C GLY A 104 8.84 17.90 -20.84
N HIS A 105 9.69 16.95 -20.46
CA HIS A 105 9.75 15.61 -21.05
C HIS A 105 8.86 14.61 -20.29
N ILE A 106 8.17 13.76 -21.04
CA ILE A 106 7.37 12.66 -20.49
C ILE A 106 8.28 11.44 -20.33
N ASN A 107 8.33 10.90 -19.14
CA ASN A 107 9.10 9.71 -18.78
C ASN A 107 8.14 8.61 -18.31
N HIS A 108 8.36 7.36 -18.73
CA HIS A 108 7.66 6.22 -18.16
C HIS A 108 8.27 5.84 -16.82
N MET A 109 7.42 5.44 -15.88
CA MET A 109 7.90 4.85 -14.63
C MET A 109 8.39 3.43 -14.86
N SER A 110 9.61 3.14 -14.44
CA SER A 110 10.11 1.77 -14.39
C SER A 110 9.59 1.06 -13.13
N PRO A 111 9.69 -0.30 -13.07
CA PRO A 111 9.47 -1.05 -11.84
C PRO A 111 10.27 -0.50 -10.65
N ASP A 112 11.53 -0.10 -10.87
CA ASP A 112 12.41 0.48 -9.85
C ASP A 112 11.87 1.82 -9.33
N ASN A 113 11.32 2.66 -10.22
CA ASN A 113 10.71 3.92 -9.83
C ASN A 113 9.52 3.70 -8.88
N ILE A 114 8.67 2.73 -9.20
CA ILE A 114 7.48 2.39 -8.40
C ILE A 114 7.91 1.78 -7.06
N TYR A 115 8.84 0.83 -7.09
CA TYR A 115 9.41 0.22 -5.88
C TYR A 115 10.05 1.29 -4.97
N GLN A 116 10.83 2.22 -5.54
CA GLN A 116 11.43 3.31 -4.78
C GLN A 116 10.37 4.26 -4.20
N ASP A 117 9.24 4.47 -4.87
CA ASP A 117 8.13 5.26 -4.31
C ASP A 117 7.48 4.55 -3.14
N VAL A 118 7.33 3.22 -3.16
CA VAL A 118 6.87 2.45 -2.00
C VAL A 118 7.80 2.64 -0.80
N LYS A 119 9.11 2.59 -0.99
CA LYS A 119 10.10 2.88 0.08
C LYS A 119 9.95 4.31 0.62
N ARG A 120 9.72 5.30 -0.25
CA ARG A 120 9.48 6.70 0.15
C ARG A 120 8.20 6.85 0.96
N ILE A 121 7.14 6.13 0.57
CA ILE A 121 5.87 6.08 1.33
C ILE A 121 6.14 5.50 2.72
N ILE A 122 6.80 4.35 2.83
CA ILE A 122 7.15 3.71 4.11
C ILE A 122 7.97 4.68 4.97
N ALA A 123 8.98 5.33 4.41
CA ALA A 123 9.77 6.33 5.12
C ALA A 123 8.94 7.53 5.60
N ALA A 124 7.97 7.99 4.80
CA ALA A 124 7.07 9.09 5.16
C ALA A 124 6.09 8.72 6.30
N LEU A 125 5.76 7.43 6.46
CA LEU A 125 4.97 6.92 7.59
C LEU A 125 5.73 7.04 8.92
N ALA A 126 7.07 7.10 8.88
CA ALA A 126 7.97 7.40 9.99
C ALA A 126 7.71 6.53 11.26
N GLY A 127 7.37 5.25 11.09
CA GLY A 127 7.10 4.32 12.19
C GLY A 127 5.86 4.68 13.04
N LYS A 128 4.93 5.49 12.54
CA LYS A 128 3.71 5.89 13.26
C LYS A 128 2.57 4.86 13.17
N PRO A 129 2.40 4.09 12.09
CA PRO A 129 1.42 3.02 12.02
C PRO A 129 1.64 1.95 13.08
N HIS A 130 0.58 1.21 13.40
CA HIS A 130 0.67 -0.01 14.21
C HIS A 130 1.34 -1.13 13.41
N ARG A 131 0.97 -1.25 12.13
CA ARG A 131 1.52 -2.23 11.18
C ARG A 131 1.52 -1.66 9.77
N ILE A 132 2.48 -2.10 8.96
CA ILE A 132 2.54 -1.82 7.53
C ILE A 132 2.57 -3.16 6.79
N THR A 133 1.68 -3.31 5.81
CA THR A 133 1.64 -4.45 4.90
C THR A 133 1.74 -3.94 3.47
N VAL A 134 2.73 -4.42 2.72
CA VAL A 134 2.88 -4.08 1.30
C VAL A 134 2.27 -5.17 0.45
N ILE A 135 1.45 -4.79 -0.53
CA ILE A 135 0.80 -5.69 -1.48
C ILE A 135 1.29 -5.33 -2.88
N PHE A 136 2.00 -6.26 -3.49
CA PHE A 136 2.35 -6.23 -4.90
C PHE A 136 1.56 -7.32 -5.63
N PRO A 137 0.62 -6.99 -6.54
CA PRO A 137 -0.07 -7.98 -7.36
C PRO A 137 0.87 -8.84 -8.19
N PHE A 138 2.01 -8.25 -8.59
CA PHE A 138 3.16 -8.94 -9.16
C PHE A 138 4.41 -8.56 -8.34
N LEU A 139 5.09 -9.55 -7.78
CA LEU A 139 6.24 -9.31 -6.91
C LEU A 139 7.40 -8.68 -7.68
N TYR A 140 7.86 -7.51 -7.22
CA TYR A 140 9.03 -6.82 -7.75
C TYR A 140 10.27 -7.73 -7.67
N GLU A 141 11.07 -7.76 -8.74
CA GLU A 141 12.27 -8.61 -8.91
C GLU A 141 12.05 -10.12 -8.74
N SER A 142 10.80 -10.61 -8.87
CA SER A 142 10.49 -12.04 -8.72
C SER A 142 11.25 -12.97 -9.68
N ARG A 143 11.72 -12.46 -10.81
CA ARG A 143 12.52 -13.21 -11.77
C ARG A 143 13.94 -13.45 -11.29
N GLN A 144 14.47 -12.59 -10.42
CA GLN A 144 15.82 -12.64 -9.88
C GLN A 144 15.86 -13.24 -8.46
N HIS A 145 15.20 -14.40 -8.31
CA HIS A 145 15.09 -15.15 -7.05
C HIS A 145 16.11 -16.29 -6.90
N LYS A 146 16.93 -16.53 -7.92
CA LYS A 146 18.01 -17.55 -7.91
C LYS A 146 19.25 -17.00 -8.60
N LYS A 147 20.42 -17.48 -8.15
CA LYS A 147 21.72 -17.21 -8.79
C LYS A 147 22.21 -18.45 -9.50
N TYR A 148 22.69 -18.28 -10.72
CA TYR A 148 23.35 -19.34 -11.48
C TYR A 148 24.84 -19.06 -11.69
N THR A 149 25.22 -17.78 -11.68
CA THR A 149 26.59 -17.31 -11.88
C THR A 149 26.92 -16.16 -10.92
N ARG A 150 27.70 -15.19 -11.35
CA ARG A 150 28.02 -13.95 -10.62
C ARG A 150 26.93 -12.91 -10.89
N GLU A 151 25.75 -13.13 -10.32
CA GLU A 151 24.55 -12.31 -10.48
C GLU A 151 24.14 -11.73 -9.13
N SER A 152 23.42 -10.62 -9.16
CA SER A 152 22.69 -10.12 -7.99
C SER A 152 21.52 -11.05 -7.64
N LEU A 153 21.04 -11.01 -6.42
CA LEU A 153 19.83 -11.70 -5.96
C LEU A 153 18.79 -10.64 -5.58
N ASP A 154 18.29 -9.91 -6.59
CA ASP A 154 17.56 -8.67 -6.37
C ASP A 154 16.23 -8.88 -5.64
N ALA A 155 15.57 -10.02 -5.86
CA ALA A 155 14.35 -10.34 -5.10
C ALA A 155 14.61 -10.38 -3.58
N ALA A 156 15.71 -10.98 -3.14
CA ALA A 156 16.03 -11.03 -1.72
C ALA A 156 16.45 -9.66 -1.18
N ILE A 157 17.27 -8.92 -1.95
CA ILE A 157 17.70 -7.55 -1.59
C ILE A 157 16.48 -6.64 -1.44
N ALA A 158 15.56 -6.65 -2.40
CA ALA A 158 14.37 -5.82 -2.37
C ALA A 158 13.45 -6.15 -1.18
N LEU A 159 13.27 -7.43 -0.86
CA LEU A 159 12.46 -7.81 0.30
C LEU A 159 13.13 -7.40 1.62
N ASP A 160 14.43 -7.55 1.73
CA ASP A 160 15.21 -7.14 2.90
C ASP A 160 15.12 -5.63 3.14
N GLU A 161 15.26 -4.83 2.08
CA GLU A 161 15.11 -3.36 2.14
C GLU A 161 13.73 -2.88 2.58
N LEU A 162 12.66 -3.64 2.33
CA LEU A 162 11.30 -3.29 2.78
C LEU A 162 11.06 -3.65 4.24
N MET A 163 11.84 -4.59 4.81
CA MET A 163 11.70 -5.07 6.20
C MET A 163 12.50 -4.25 7.21
N HIS A 164 13.49 -3.49 6.75
CA HIS A 164 14.40 -2.67 7.56
C HIS A 164 14.22 -1.18 7.31
#